data_9f5d6d76a0dfbe3a87821fa91b2be377
#
_entry.id   9f5d6d76a0dfbe3a87821fa91b2be377
#
_cell.length_a   1.000
_cell.length_b   1.000
_cell.length_c   1.000
_cell.angle_alpha   90.00
_cell.angle_beta   90.00
_cell.angle_gamma   90.00
#
_symmetry.space_group_name_H-M   'P 1'
#
loop_
_entity.id
_entity.type
_entity.pdbx_description
1 polymer ?
#
loop_
_entity_poly.entity_id
_entity_poly.type
_entity_poly.pdbx_seq_one_letter_code
_entity_poly.pdbx_strand_id
1 'polypeptide(L)'
;MAETSDINVAGFADRFDLTITEPHLADPVSGWGWQAPFVQILAMTWKPWHVILALPPNQEIHLPDGQDLTLSSTRLMASVSMQPTPALPFKRAVLEGEGLSLSSSQGWRMGLDKVVLAAQSVTTQANTLRLGADVGALTVPQAYANIPNLGPALTALHLDASVIL
;
A
#
# COMPACT_ATOMS: atom_id res chain seq x y z
N MET A 1 -0.05 0.90 19.20
CA MET A 1 -0.38 2.29 19.61
C MET A 1 -0.55 3.12 18.36
N ALA A 2 -1.47 4.06 18.31
CA ALA A 2 -1.66 4.97 17.20
C ALA A 2 -1.69 6.40 17.74
N GLU A 3 -0.93 7.30 17.13
CA GLU A 3 -0.82 8.70 17.50
C GLU A 3 -0.89 9.56 16.23
N THR A 4 -1.35 10.79 16.39
CA THR A 4 -1.42 11.79 15.32
C THR A 4 -1.36 13.19 15.90
N SER A 5 -0.87 14.17 15.16
CA SER A 5 -0.83 15.56 15.62
C SER A 5 -2.13 16.31 15.32
N ASP A 6 -2.81 15.97 14.22
CA ASP A 6 -4.08 16.62 13.82
C ASP A 6 -4.91 15.74 12.89
N ILE A 7 -6.24 15.94 12.93
CA ILE A 7 -7.20 15.31 12.01
C ILE A 7 -8.12 16.38 11.45
N ASN A 8 -8.08 16.59 10.15
CA ASN A 8 -8.87 17.57 9.44
C ASN A 8 -9.81 16.90 8.42
N VAL A 9 -11.06 17.36 8.37
CA VAL A 9 -12.08 16.94 7.38
C VAL A 9 -12.49 18.11 6.55
N ALA A 10 -12.37 18.00 5.24
CA ALA A 10 -12.73 19.03 4.26
C ALA A 10 -13.59 18.44 3.11
N GLY A 11 -13.95 19.27 2.13
CA GLY A 11 -14.55 18.81 0.86
C GLY A 11 -16.08 18.61 0.90
N PHE A 12 -16.76 18.98 1.97
CA PHE A 12 -18.23 18.94 2.03
C PHE A 12 -18.83 19.96 1.02
N ALA A 13 -19.88 19.66 0.21
CA ALA A 13 -20.88 18.59 0.30
C ALA A 13 -20.64 17.39 -0.64
N ASP A 14 -19.69 17.45 -1.58
CA ASP A 14 -19.56 16.46 -2.67
C ASP A 14 -18.62 15.31 -2.30
N ARG A 15 -17.70 15.55 -1.38
CA ARG A 15 -16.68 14.56 -0.97
C ARG A 15 -16.30 14.76 0.49
N PHE A 16 -15.66 13.74 1.04
CA PHE A 16 -14.98 13.79 2.32
C PHE A 16 -13.47 13.62 2.06
N ASP A 17 -12.71 14.64 2.42
CA ASP A 17 -11.25 14.63 2.37
C ASP A 17 -10.75 14.66 3.84
N LEU A 18 -10.48 13.48 4.40
CA LEU A 18 -9.89 13.34 5.71
C LEU A 18 -8.38 13.38 5.58
N THR A 19 -7.72 14.33 6.23
CA THR A 19 -6.27 14.39 6.35
C THR A 19 -5.87 14.11 7.79
N ILE A 20 -5.01 13.13 7.98
CA ILE A 20 -4.38 12.78 9.25
C ILE A 20 -2.93 13.24 9.16
N THR A 21 -2.52 14.16 10.02
CA THR A 21 -1.19 14.75 10.04
C THR A 21 -0.29 13.98 11.01
N GLU A 22 0.92 13.68 10.57
CA GLU A 22 1.96 12.97 11.33
C GLU A 22 1.43 11.66 11.99
N PRO A 23 0.76 10.78 11.21
CA PRO A 23 0.34 9.51 11.77
C PRO A 23 1.54 8.68 12.19
N HIS A 24 1.50 8.16 13.39
CA HIS A 24 2.46 7.21 13.94
C HIS A 24 1.71 5.97 14.44
N LEU A 25 2.00 4.84 13.83
CA LEU A 25 1.44 3.53 14.20
C LEU A 25 2.57 2.65 14.71
N ALA A 26 2.39 2.06 15.88
CA ALA A 26 3.33 1.12 16.45
C ALA A 26 2.59 -0.05 17.10
N ASP A 27 3.05 -1.25 16.81
CA ASP A 27 2.63 -2.45 17.50
C ASP A 27 3.74 -2.89 18.48
N PRO A 28 3.57 -2.66 19.80
CA PRO A 28 4.58 -3.00 20.79
C PRO A 28 4.78 -4.51 20.97
N VAL A 29 3.86 -5.34 20.48
CA VAL A 29 3.95 -6.80 20.58
C VAL A 29 4.81 -7.36 19.45
N SER A 30 4.55 -6.95 18.23
CA SER A 30 5.32 -7.41 17.06
C SER A 30 6.59 -6.60 16.81
N GLY A 31 6.70 -5.39 17.35
CA GLY A 31 7.81 -4.46 17.14
C GLY A 31 7.76 -3.73 15.79
N TRP A 32 6.65 -3.81 15.04
CA TRP A 32 6.45 -3.04 13.82
C TRP A 32 6.07 -1.59 14.14
N GLY A 33 6.62 -0.67 13.36
CA GLY A 33 6.24 0.74 13.38
C GLY A 33 6.09 1.29 11.96
N TRP A 34 5.25 2.31 11.82
CA TRP A 34 5.11 3.08 10.57
C TRP A 34 4.77 4.52 10.92
N GLN A 35 5.41 5.45 10.23
CA GLN A 35 5.14 6.87 10.35
C GLN A 35 5.23 7.58 9.00
N ALA A 36 4.51 8.69 8.89
CA ALA A 36 4.44 9.48 7.68
C ALA A 36 4.11 10.95 7.99
N PRO A 37 4.42 11.92 7.10
CA PRO A 37 4.04 13.31 7.30
C PRO A 37 2.53 13.52 7.31
N PHE A 38 1.79 12.77 6.52
CA PHE A 38 0.32 12.79 6.47
C PHE A 38 -0.23 11.54 5.79
N VAL A 39 -1.52 11.32 5.94
CA VAL A 39 -2.32 10.40 5.14
C VAL A 39 -3.62 11.07 4.76
N GLN A 40 -4.05 10.92 3.52
CA GLN A 40 -5.35 11.40 3.07
C GLN A 40 -6.28 10.23 2.74
N ILE A 41 -7.48 10.29 3.27
CA ILE A 41 -8.55 9.34 3.01
C ILE A 41 -9.68 10.10 2.30
N LEU A 42 -9.97 9.70 1.08
CA LEU A 42 -10.89 10.40 0.20
C LEU A 42 -12.10 9.49 -0.09
N ALA A 43 -13.29 10.04 0.01
CA ALA A 43 -14.53 9.35 -0.36
C ALA A 43 -15.55 10.36 -0.95
N MET A 44 -16.32 9.90 -1.93
CA MET A 44 -17.46 10.69 -2.43
C MET A 44 -18.69 10.50 -1.55
N THR A 45 -19.43 11.58 -1.27
CA THR A 45 -20.64 11.52 -0.43
C THR A 45 -21.71 10.59 -0.98
N TRP A 46 -21.83 10.49 -2.32
CA TRP A 46 -22.79 9.59 -3.00
C TRP A 46 -22.25 8.17 -3.24
N LYS A 47 -20.95 7.90 -2.89
CA LYS A 47 -20.31 6.60 -3.04
C LYS A 47 -19.38 6.31 -1.85
N PRO A 48 -19.88 6.35 -0.61
CA PRO A 48 -19.04 6.23 0.59
C PRO A 48 -18.43 4.82 0.77
N TRP A 49 -18.91 3.83 0.04
CA TRP A 49 -18.37 2.46 0.00
C TRP A 49 -17.13 2.32 -0.91
N HIS A 50 -16.64 3.41 -1.49
CA HIS A 50 -15.40 3.46 -2.24
C HIS A 50 -14.49 4.52 -1.63
N VAL A 51 -13.44 4.05 -0.99
CA VAL A 51 -12.45 4.88 -0.28
C VAL A 51 -11.13 4.82 -1.04
N ILE A 52 -10.47 5.97 -1.16
CA ILE A 52 -9.14 6.13 -1.71
C ILE A 52 -8.23 6.61 -0.60
N LEU A 53 -7.08 5.96 -0.45
CA LEU A 53 -6.01 6.32 0.45
C LEU A 53 -4.87 6.89 -0.39
N ALA A 54 -4.51 8.15 -0.18
CA ALA A 54 -3.33 8.77 -0.77
C ALA A 54 -2.24 8.86 0.29
N LEU A 55 -1.09 8.27 -0.03
CA LEU A 55 0.07 8.20 0.84
C LEU A 55 1.12 9.25 0.43
N PRO A 56 1.86 9.82 1.38
CA PRO A 56 2.87 10.83 1.08
C PRO A 56 4.08 10.24 0.36
N PRO A 57 4.89 11.10 -0.29
CA PRO A 57 6.09 10.65 -1.01
C PRO A 57 7.12 9.95 -0.13
N ASN A 58 7.21 10.30 1.15
CA ASN A 58 8.17 9.73 2.09
C ASN A 58 7.46 9.13 3.30
N GLN A 59 7.86 7.93 3.66
CA GLN A 59 7.33 7.18 4.79
C GLN A 59 8.46 6.42 5.47
N GLU A 60 8.35 6.20 6.76
CA GLU A 60 9.30 5.43 7.54
C GLU A 60 8.63 4.19 8.12
N ILE A 61 9.32 3.07 8.06
CA ILE A 61 8.86 1.78 8.56
C ILE A 61 9.92 1.23 9.48
N HIS A 62 9.55 0.94 10.71
CA HIS A 62 10.41 0.28 11.69
C HIS A 62 10.09 -1.20 11.72
N LEU A 63 11.12 -2.04 11.59
CA LEU A 63 10.99 -3.50 11.59
C LEU A 63 11.33 -4.09 12.97
N PRO A 64 10.80 -5.28 13.30
CA PRO A 64 11.03 -5.94 14.58
C PRO A 64 12.50 -6.25 14.91
N ASP A 65 13.34 -6.37 13.89
CA ASP A 65 14.78 -6.62 14.02
C ASP A 65 15.60 -5.35 14.28
N GLY A 66 14.94 -4.19 14.47
CA GLY A 66 15.58 -2.90 14.68
C GLY A 66 16.06 -2.22 13.40
N GLN A 67 15.67 -2.72 12.23
CA GLN A 67 15.96 -2.10 10.94
C GLN A 67 14.95 -1.00 10.64
N ASP A 68 15.43 0.15 10.20
CA ASP A 68 14.60 1.24 9.69
C ASP A 68 14.62 1.24 8.17
N LEU A 69 13.44 1.36 7.57
CA LEU A 69 13.26 1.48 6.14
C LEU A 69 12.66 2.84 5.81
N THR A 70 13.23 3.51 4.83
CA THR A 70 12.65 4.71 4.22
C THR A 70 12.05 4.33 2.88
N LEU A 71 10.73 4.47 2.75
CA LEU A 71 10.01 4.32 1.50
C LEU A 71 9.82 5.71 0.89
N SER A 72 10.36 5.91 -0.32
CA SER A 72 10.10 7.08 -1.15
C SER A 72 9.29 6.69 -2.38
N SER A 73 8.37 7.54 -2.82
CA SER A 73 7.57 7.30 -4.02
C SER A 73 7.23 8.60 -4.73
N THR A 74 7.10 8.57 -6.05
CA THR A 74 6.51 9.67 -6.81
C THR A 74 5.01 9.73 -6.60
N ARG A 75 4.37 8.56 -6.53
CA ARG A 75 2.94 8.40 -6.26
C ARG A 75 2.70 7.06 -5.60
N LEU A 76 1.90 7.06 -4.54
CA LEU A 76 1.42 5.83 -3.89
C LEU A 76 -0.01 6.03 -3.42
N MET A 77 -0.91 5.22 -3.96
CA MET A 77 -2.34 5.29 -3.68
C MET A 77 -2.89 3.88 -3.49
N ALA A 78 -3.83 3.75 -2.58
CA ALA A 78 -4.63 2.54 -2.44
C ALA A 78 -6.11 2.89 -2.56
N SER A 79 -6.92 1.97 -3.04
CA SER A 79 -8.37 2.11 -3.03
C SER A 79 -9.04 0.82 -2.58
N VAL A 80 -10.13 0.98 -1.84
CA VAL A 80 -10.98 -0.13 -1.40
C VAL A 80 -12.41 0.17 -1.81
N SER A 81 -13.04 -0.80 -2.46
CA SER A 81 -14.47 -0.76 -2.78
C SER A 81 -15.18 -1.92 -2.09
N MET A 82 -16.32 -1.62 -1.51
CA MET A 82 -17.25 -2.57 -0.95
C MET A 82 -18.52 -2.61 -1.80
N GLN A 83 -19.34 -3.63 -1.64
CA GLN A 83 -20.66 -3.66 -2.28
C GLN A 83 -21.61 -2.70 -1.53
N PRO A 84 -22.49 -1.96 -2.24
CA PRO A 84 -23.41 -1.00 -1.62
C PRO A 84 -24.61 -1.72 -0.98
N THR A 85 -24.35 -2.56 0.00
CA THR A 85 -25.37 -3.25 0.80
C THR A 85 -25.11 -2.96 2.29
N PRO A 86 -26.09 -3.13 3.20
CA PRO A 86 -25.87 -2.84 4.62
C PRO A 86 -24.69 -3.58 5.25
N ALA A 87 -24.35 -4.78 4.74
CA ALA A 87 -23.20 -5.57 5.22
C ALA A 87 -21.85 -5.11 4.67
N LEU A 88 -21.84 -4.25 3.64
CA LEU A 88 -20.63 -3.74 2.96
C LEU A 88 -19.57 -4.82 2.67
N PRO A 89 -19.92 -5.96 2.05
CA PRO A 89 -18.92 -6.99 1.81
C PRO A 89 -17.83 -6.48 0.86
N PHE A 90 -16.62 -6.95 1.07
CA PHE A 90 -15.46 -6.61 0.24
C PHE A 90 -15.74 -6.91 -1.24
N LYS A 91 -15.40 -5.96 -2.11
CA LYS A 91 -15.52 -6.09 -3.55
C LYS A 91 -14.16 -6.10 -4.25
N ARG A 92 -13.35 -5.06 -4.00
CA ARG A 92 -12.05 -4.90 -4.65
C ARG A 92 -11.16 -3.98 -3.82
N ALA A 93 -9.86 -4.30 -3.80
CA ALA A 93 -8.80 -3.38 -3.37
C ALA A 93 -7.75 -3.27 -4.48
N VAL A 94 -7.16 -2.09 -4.64
CA VAL A 94 -6.05 -1.84 -5.56
C VAL A 94 -5.03 -0.97 -4.85
N LEU A 95 -3.76 -1.31 -4.99
CA LEU A 95 -2.62 -0.47 -4.65
C LEU A 95 -1.88 -0.12 -5.93
N GLU A 96 -1.63 1.15 -6.15
CA GLU A 96 -0.87 1.68 -7.28
C GLU A 96 0.30 2.50 -6.77
N GLY A 97 1.50 2.19 -7.26
CA GLY A 97 2.72 2.92 -6.91
C GLY A 97 3.58 3.19 -8.13
N GLU A 98 4.22 4.37 -8.14
CA GLU A 98 5.13 4.83 -9.18
C GLU A 98 6.41 5.40 -8.54
N GLY A 99 7.57 5.09 -9.14
CA GLY A 99 8.87 5.58 -8.70
C GLY A 99 9.19 5.24 -7.24
N LEU A 100 8.91 3.99 -6.83
CA LEU A 100 9.17 3.55 -5.46
C LEU A 100 10.65 3.26 -5.25
N SER A 101 11.18 3.75 -4.14
CA SER A 101 12.52 3.43 -3.66
C SER A 101 12.45 3.11 -2.17
N LEU A 102 12.93 1.94 -1.81
CA LEU A 102 13.05 1.49 -0.44
C LEU A 102 14.52 1.44 -0.07
N SER A 103 14.93 2.19 0.95
CA SER A 103 16.29 2.19 1.50
C SER A 103 16.27 1.77 2.97
N SER A 104 17.27 0.98 3.33
CA SER A 104 17.42 0.42 4.67
C SER A 104 18.56 1.06 5.43
N SER A 105 18.42 1.20 6.76
CA SER A 105 19.49 1.57 7.68
C SER A 105 20.69 0.59 7.65
N GLN A 106 20.49 -0.62 7.13
CA GLN A 106 21.54 -1.61 6.91
C GLN A 106 22.30 -1.43 5.57
N GLY A 107 22.01 -0.34 4.82
CA GLY A 107 22.77 0.06 3.64
C GLY A 107 22.35 -0.58 2.31
N TRP A 108 21.29 -1.39 2.27
CA TRP A 108 20.73 -1.87 1.00
C TRP A 108 19.63 -0.96 0.46
N ARG A 109 19.44 -1.03 -0.85
CA ARG A 109 18.40 -0.26 -1.54
C ARG A 109 17.72 -1.10 -2.60
N MET A 110 16.40 -0.89 -2.77
CA MET A 110 15.57 -1.52 -3.78
C MET A 110 14.73 -0.46 -4.48
N GLY A 111 14.51 -0.60 -5.78
CA GLY A 111 13.72 0.32 -6.58
C GLY A 111 12.68 -0.42 -7.42
N LEU A 112 11.53 0.24 -7.64
CA LEU A 112 10.44 -0.19 -8.49
C LEU A 112 9.92 1.01 -9.28
N ASP A 113 9.89 0.92 -10.61
CA ASP A 113 9.32 1.99 -11.44
C ASP A 113 7.80 2.05 -11.31
N LYS A 114 7.15 0.89 -11.31
CA LYS A 114 5.70 0.80 -11.20
C LYS A 114 5.28 -0.50 -10.51
N VAL A 115 4.25 -0.39 -9.68
CA VAL A 115 3.56 -1.55 -9.09
C VAL A 115 2.06 -1.33 -9.11
N VAL A 116 1.32 -2.37 -9.49
CA VAL A 116 -0.13 -2.44 -9.31
C VAL A 116 -0.43 -3.77 -8.65
N LEU A 117 -1.00 -3.73 -7.45
CA LEU A 117 -1.51 -4.90 -6.75
C LEU A 117 -3.03 -4.79 -6.70
N ALA A 118 -3.72 -5.88 -7.01
CA ALA A 118 -5.17 -5.92 -6.99
C ALA A 118 -5.67 -7.18 -6.27
N ALA A 119 -6.71 -7.02 -5.49
CA ALA A 119 -7.48 -8.11 -4.91
C ALA A 119 -8.96 -7.88 -5.23
N GLN A 120 -9.67 -8.90 -5.66
CA GLN A 120 -11.09 -8.81 -6.01
C GLN A 120 -11.83 -10.08 -5.57
N SER A 121 -13.01 -9.90 -4.96
CA SER A 121 -13.90 -11.03 -4.67
C SER A 121 -14.50 -11.60 -5.96
N VAL A 122 -14.49 -12.93 -6.07
CA VAL A 122 -15.09 -13.63 -7.21
C VAL A 122 -16.55 -13.89 -6.89
N THR A 123 -17.46 -13.21 -7.60
CA THR A 123 -18.91 -13.27 -7.33
C THR A 123 -19.53 -14.62 -7.67
N THR A 124 -18.89 -15.40 -8.54
CA THR A 124 -19.37 -16.74 -8.97
C THR A 124 -18.89 -17.88 -8.06
N GLN A 125 -17.96 -17.61 -7.15
CA GLN A 125 -17.39 -18.60 -6.23
C GLN A 125 -17.34 -18.00 -4.82
N ALA A 126 -18.05 -18.62 -3.88
CA ALA A 126 -18.03 -18.18 -2.49
C ALA A 126 -16.61 -18.26 -1.91
N ASN A 127 -16.27 -17.31 -1.04
CA ASN A 127 -14.98 -17.25 -0.35
C ASN A 127 -13.74 -17.28 -1.27
N THR A 128 -13.86 -16.80 -2.51
CA THR A 128 -12.74 -16.78 -3.45
C THR A 128 -12.30 -15.37 -3.74
N LEU A 129 -10.99 -15.12 -3.64
CA LEU A 129 -10.32 -13.88 -4.04
C LEU A 129 -9.46 -14.16 -5.28
N ARG A 130 -9.54 -13.27 -6.26
CA ARG A 130 -8.58 -13.16 -7.33
C ARG A 130 -7.55 -12.10 -6.97
N LEU A 131 -6.28 -12.46 -7.04
CA LEU A 131 -5.14 -11.61 -6.76
C LEU A 131 -4.39 -11.36 -8.05
N GLY A 132 -4.05 -10.11 -8.31
CA GLY A 132 -3.22 -9.69 -9.44
C GLY A 132 -2.06 -8.84 -8.94
N ALA A 133 -0.89 -9.01 -9.55
CA ALA A 133 0.26 -8.15 -9.34
C ALA A 133 0.96 -7.89 -10.67
N ASP A 134 1.15 -6.61 -10.99
CA ASP A 134 1.96 -6.13 -12.08
C ASP A 134 3.09 -5.29 -11.51
N VAL A 135 4.34 -5.70 -11.72
CA VAL A 135 5.54 -5.04 -11.24
C VAL A 135 6.44 -4.76 -12.44
N GLY A 136 6.77 -3.48 -12.64
CA GLY A 136 7.67 -3.04 -13.69
C GLY A 136 9.03 -2.62 -13.11
N ALA A 137 10.11 -3.00 -13.81
CA ALA A 137 11.49 -2.59 -13.55
C ALA A 137 11.90 -2.62 -12.06
N LEU A 138 11.89 -3.82 -11.48
CA LEU A 138 12.38 -4.07 -10.13
C LEU A 138 13.91 -4.13 -10.10
N THR A 139 14.55 -3.25 -9.35
CA THR A 139 15.98 -3.31 -9.02
C THR A 139 16.14 -3.89 -7.61
N VAL A 140 16.85 -5.01 -7.50
CA VAL A 140 17.10 -5.68 -6.21
C VAL A 140 18.46 -5.30 -5.61
N PRO A 141 18.64 -5.35 -4.27
CA PRO A 141 19.93 -5.14 -3.63
C PRO A 141 20.99 -6.11 -4.14
N GLN A 142 22.25 -5.67 -4.22
CA GLN A 142 23.36 -6.51 -4.70
C GLN A 142 23.52 -7.84 -3.93
N ALA A 143 23.17 -7.87 -2.65
CA ALA A 143 23.18 -9.08 -1.84
C ALA A 143 22.28 -10.20 -2.41
N TYR A 144 21.24 -9.86 -3.13
CA TYR A 144 20.30 -10.80 -3.76
C TYR A 144 20.51 -10.95 -5.27
N ALA A 145 21.39 -10.16 -5.89
CA ALA A 145 21.70 -10.24 -7.30
C ALA A 145 22.41 -11.53 -7.72
N ASN A 146 22.95 -12.27 -6.77
CA ASN A 146 23.66 -13.54 -6.97
C ASN A 146 22.76 -14.78 -6.86
N ILE A 147 21.45 -14.62 -6.74
CA ILE A 147 20.53 -15.76 -6.80
C ILE A 147 20.59 -16.35 -8.21
N PRO A 148 20.89 -17.65 -8.39
CA PRO A 148 20.95 -18.29 -9.71
C PRO A 148 19.66 -17.99 -10.50
N ASN A 149 19.81 -17.50 -11.73
CA ASN A 149 18.74 -17.11 -12.66
C ASN A 149 17.92 -15.85 -12.27
N LEU A 150 18.25 -15.14 -11.18
CA LEU A 150 17.72 -13.83 -10.88
C LEU A 150 18.81 -12.79 -11.11
N GLY A 151 18.72 -12.02 -12.18
CA GLY A 151 19.65 -10.90 -12.41
C GLY A 151 19.45 -9.76 -11.41
N PRO A 152 20.29 -8.71 -11.43
CA PRO A 152 20.15 -7.56 -10.53
C PRO A 152 18.89 -6.72 -10.80
N ALA A 153 18.19 -6.98 -11.86
CA ALA A 153 16.95 -6.30 -12.22
C ALA A 153 15.98 -7.25 -12.93
N LEU A 154 14.70 -7.11 -12.59
CA LEU A 154 13.58 -7.74 -13.30
C LEU A 154 12.87 -6.66 -14.12
N THR A 155 12.70 -6.88 -15.41
CA THR A 155 12.05 -5.92 -16.30
C THR A 155 10.56 -5.84 -16.05
N ALA A 156 9.91 -6.98 -15.81
CA ALA A 156 8.49 -7.07 -15.48
C ALA A 156 8.18 -8.38 -14.75
N LEU A 157 7.24 -8.32 -13.83
CA LEU A 157 6.62 -9.49 -13.18
C LEU A 157 5.11 -9.33 -13.25
N HIS A 158 4.44 -10.35 -13.76
CA HIS A 158 2.98 -10.44 -13.75
C HIS A 158 2.56 -11.69 -12.98
N LEU A 159 1.64 -11.53 -12.04
CA LEU A 159 1.04 -12.61 -11.26
C LEU A 159 -0.48 -12.49 -11.33
N ASP A 160 -1.14 -13.61 -11.60
CA ASP A 160 -2.60 -13.76 -11.48
C ASP A 160 -2.87 -15.08 -10.73
N ALA A 161 -3.56 -15.00 -9.61
CA ALA A 161 -3.83 -16.14 -8.74
C ALA A 161 -5.25 -16.06 -8.16
N SER A 162 -5.84 -17.21 -7.86
CA SER A 162 -7.09 -17.31 -7.13
C SER A 162 -6.86 -18.05 -5.82
N VAL A 163 -7.36 -17.49 -4.72
CA VAL A 163 -7.22 -18.02 -3.37
C VAL A 163 -8.63 -18.26 -2.81
N ILE A 164 -8.86 -19.45 -2.27
CA ILE A 164 -10.09 -19.81 -1.54
C ILE A 164 -9.80 -19.59 -0.05
N LEU A 165 -10.67 -18.81 0.62
CA LEU A 165 -10.57 -18.44 2.04
C LEU A 165 -11.31 -19.45 2.93
#